data_6e87e377e059df89fa34d48a6d437f5b
#
_entry.id   6e87e377e059df89fa34d48a6d437f5b
#
_cell.length_a   1.000
_cell.length_b   1.000
_cell.length_c   1.000
_cell.angle_alpha   90.00
_cell.angle_beta   90.00
_cell.angle_gamma   90.00
#
_symmetry.space_group_name_H-M   'P 1'
#
loop_
_entity.id
_entity.type
_entity.pdbx_description
1 polymer ?
#
loop_
_entity_poly.entity_id
_entity_poly.type
_entity_poly.pdbx_seq_one_letter_code
_entity_poly.pdbx_strand_id
1 'polypeptide(L)'
;MRERKTSWAMRPAAVLLVCGMLGAWALGRPAQTMAEDTLPVVQTLTMSAPKEGRRRPLVAIVADNAGTETTDFVVPYAILKTSGAADVVAVAADEGAVELMPALRMLADTTFDRFDAAVPSGADVVIVPALHRSDRPAVLAWLRKQAATGATMVAICDGAEVLANAGLLRHRTATSHWYSRDSLRRRFADTMWVDDRRYVMDGNVMTTTGVSASIPASLALVSALGGPAAARETARNLGAQAWSDVHDGSRFVLTARAVANALLNRVAFWRHETFDLPVGNGFDELSVALTADAWARTWRSDVVATADAHVIESKHGLRLLTQPANVRQERMTIPEDRRGEVVLPGVLADIAARYGDTTSGWVALQLEYPR
;
A
#
# COMPACT_ATOMS: atom_id res chain seq x y z
N MET A 1 -20.58 -10.83 29.00
CA MET A 1 -19.19 -11.21 28.69
C MET A 1 -18.50 -9.94 28.23
N ARG A 2 -17.47 -9.46 28.96
CA ARG A 2 -16.75 -8.24 28.63
C ARG A 2 -15.76 -8.56 27.49
N GLU A 3 -16.04 -8.08 26.29
CA GLU A 3 -15.07 -8.05 25.20
C GLU A 3 -13.88 -7.18 25.62
N ARG A 4 -12.71 -7.77 25.64
CA ARG A 4 -11.46 -7.05 25.87
C ARG A 4 -11.19 -6.18 24.64
N LYS A 5 -11.23 -4.87 24.82
CA LYS A 5 -10.68 -3.92 23.86
C LYS A 5 -9.18 -4.24 23.69
N THR A 6 -8.84 -4.87 22.59
CA THR A 6 -7.43 -4.97 22.16
C THR A 6 -7.04 -3.62 21.57
N SER A 7 -6.57 -2.71 22.45
CA SER A 7 -5.83 -1.55 21.98
C SER A 7 -4.56 -2.09 21.29
N TRP A 8 -4.35 -1.71 20.09
CA TRP A 8 -3.14 -2.00 19.29
C TRP A 8 -1.94 -1.28 19.93
N ALA A 9 -1.41 -1.82 21.01
CA ALA A 9 -0.13 -1.44 21.56
C ALA A 9 0.93 -2.24 20.80
N MET A 10 1.62 -1.61 19.87
CA MET A 10 2.87 -2.15 19.32
C MET A 10 3.76 -2.57 20.49
N ARG A 11 4.20 -3.83 20.50
CA ARG A 11 5.05 -4.40 21.54
C ARG A 11 6.34 -3.56 21.67
N PRO A 12 6.88 -3.38 22.90
CA PRO A 12 8.07 -2.52 23.16
C PRO A 12 9.34 -2.95 22.43
N ALA A 13 9.39 -4.12 21.82
CA ALA A 13 10.52 -4.58 21.01
C ALA A 13 10.81 -3.73 19.76
N ALA A 14 9.79 -3.08 19.17
CA ALA A 14 9.98 -2.20 18.02
C ALA A 14 10.55 -0.83 18.40
N VAL A 15 10.37 -0.40 19.66
CA VAL A 15 10.87 0.88 20.18
C VAL A 15 12.36 0.83 20.48
N LEU A 16 12.90 -0.33 20.91
CA LEU A 16 14.33 -0.48 21.23
C LEU A 16 15.25 -0.54 20.01
N LEU A 17 14.73 -0.90 18.82
CA LEU A 17 15.50 -0.89 17.58
C LEU A 17 15.75 0.52 17.02
N VAL A 18 14.92 1.50 17.35
CA VAL A 18 15.09 2.89 16.92
C VAL A 18 16.18 3.62 17.72
N CYS A 19 16.41 3.28 18.98
CA CYS A 19 17.41 3.93 19.83
C CYS A 19 18.84 3.40 19.63
N GLY A 20 19.03 2.19 19.10
CA GLY A 20 20.34 1.57 18.94
C GLY A 20 21.13 2.00 17.68
N MET A 21 20.52 2.69 16.73
CA MET A 21 21.16 3.06 15.45
C MET A 21 21.56 4.53 15.31
N LEU A 22 21.45 5.34 16.34
CA LEU A 22 21.80 6.76 16.30
C LEU A 22 23.31 7.05 16.36
N GLY A 23 24.19 6.04 16.44
CA GLY A 23 25.62 6.22 16.67
C GLY A 23 26.57 6.13 15.48
N ALA A 24 26.15 5.80 14.26
CA ALA A 24 27.08 5.41 13.20
C ALA A 24 26.95 6.17 11.83
N TRP A 25 26.21 7.25 11.73
CA TRP A 25 25.88 7.87 10.43
C TRP A 25 26.30 9.33 10.26
N ALA A 26 27.47 9.70 10.71
CA ALA A 26 28.02 11.04 10.49
C ALA A 26 29.35 11.02 9.71
N LEU A 27 29.48 10.26 8.62
CA LEU A 27 30.61 10.39 7.70
C LEU A 27 30.11 10.50 6.25
N GLY A 28 30.41 11.66 5.66
CA GLY A 28 29.87 12.17 4.40
C GLY A 28 30.05 11.24 3.20
N ARG A 29 29.02 11.24 2.34
CA ARG A 29 29.05 10.74 0.96
C ARG A 29 29.50 11.88 0.03
N PRO A 30 30.38 11.64 -0.96
CA PRO A 30 30.69 12.63 -1.99
C PRO A 30 29.48 12.85 -2.91
N ALA A 31 29.22 14.10 -3.26
CA ALA A 31 28.21 14.49 -4.23
C ALA A 31 28.55 13.90 -5.62
N GLN A 32 27.65 13.12 -6.17
CA GLN A 32 27.74 12.68 -7.57
C GLN A 32 27.19 13.77 -8.48
N THR A 33 27.98 14.11 -9.49
CA THR A 33 27.66 15.06 -10.56
C THR A 33 26.45 14.59 -11.36
N MET A 34 25.51 15.51 -11.58
CA MET A 34 24.32 15.35 -12.43
C MET A 34 24.72 15.00 -13.87
N ALA A 35 24.22 13.89 -14.36
CA ALA A 35 24.33 13.49 -15.76
C ALA A 35 23.14 14.05 -16.57
N GLU A 36 23.44 14.36 -17.84
CA GLU A 36 22.58 15.03 -18.82
C GLU A 36 21.14 14.54 -18.94
N ASP A 37 20.25 15.49 -19.27
CA ASP A 37 18.82 15.36 -19.58
C ASP A 37 18.54 14.31 -20.70
N THR A 38 18.45 13.06 -20.34
CA THR A 38 17.71 12.08 -21.13
C THR A 38 16.28 12.00 -20.58
N LEU A 39 15.29 12.28 -21.44
CA LEU A 39 13.88 12.07 -21.12
C LEU A 39 13.70 10.69 -20.46
N PRO A 40 13.00 10.61 -19.32
CA PRO A 40 12.86 9.35 -18.61
C PRO A 40 12.19 8.31 -19.51
N VAL A 41 12.89 7.21 -19.78
CA VAL A 41 12.32 6.05 -20.46
C VAL A 41 11.32 5.43 -19.47
N VAL A 42 10.03 5.64 -19.71
CA VAL A 42 8.97 4.97 -18.93
C VAL A 42 9.08 3.47 -19.19
N GLN A 43 9.30 2.68 -18.16
CA GLN A 43 9.38 1.24 -18.29
C GLN A 43 8.05 0.69 -18.80
N THR A 44 8.05 0.13 -20.01
CA THR A 44 6.88 -0.56 -20.56
C THR A 44 6.76 -1.94 -19.90
N LEU A 45 5.65 -2.16 -19.21
CA LEU A 45 5.36 -3.46 -18.62
C LEU A 45 4.88 -4.42 -19.73
N THR A 46 5.47 -5.61 -19.76
CA THR A 46 5.03 -6.68 -20.67
C THR A 46 4.32 -7.76 -19.86
N MET A 47 3.04 -7.96 -20.14
CA MET A 47 2.23 -8.98 -19.46
C MET A 47 1.92 -10.12 -20.42
N SER A 48 1.85 -11.33 -19.88
CA SER A 48 1.36 -12.49 -20.64
C SER A 48 -0.13 -12.31 -20.97
N ALA A 49 -0.58 -12.93 -22.07
CA ALA A 49 -2.00 -13.02 -22.36
C ALA A 49 -2.74 -13.72 -21.19
N PRO A 50 -4.03 -13.44 -21.00
CA PRO A 50 -4.83 -14.13 -20.00
C PRO A 50 -4.77 -15.64 -20.21
N LYS A 51 -4.81 -16.40 -19.13
CA LYS A 51 -4.84 -17.86 -19.17
C LYS A 51 -6.05 -18.36 -19.95
N GLU A 52 -5.93 -19.53 -20.54
CA GLU A 52 -6.96 -20.12 -21.39
C GLU A 52 -8.35 -20.08 -20.74
N GLY A 53 -9.37 -19.75 -21.55
CA GLY A 53 -10.76 -19.62 -21.12
C GLY A 53 -11.15 -18.26 -20.49
N ARG A 54 -10.19 -17.35 -20.29
CA ARG A 54 -10.46 -16.03 -19.71
C ARG A 54 -10.58 -14.94 -20.77
N ARG A 55 -11.60 -14.11 -20.65
CA ARG A 55 -11.76 -12.92 -21.50
C ARG A 55 -10.91 -11.75 -21.03
N ARG A 56 -10.70 -11.65 -19.72
CA ARG A 56 -9.88 -10.64 -19.05
C ARG A 56 -8.91 -11.33 -18.09
N PRO A 57 -7.73 -10.75 -17.83
CA PRO A 57 -6.83 -11.25 -16.82
C PRO A 57 -7.50 -11.31 -15.44
N LEU A 58 -7.26 -12.36 -14.68
CA LEU A 58 -7.67 -12.48 -13.28
C LEU A 58 -6.55 -11.97 -12.38
N VAL A 59 -6.84 -10.92 -11.63
CA VAL A 59 -5.91 -10.32 -10.66
C VAL A 59 -6.34 -10.71 -9.25
N ALA A 60 -5.49 -11.43 -8.53
CA ALA A 60 -5.69 -11.74 -7.12
C ALA A 60 -4.88 -10.74 -6.26
N ILE A 61 -5.54 -10.03 -5.35
CA ILE A 61 -4.85 -9.16 -4.37
C ILE A 61 -4.84 -9.88 -3.04
N VAL A 62 -3.62 -10.12 -2.53
CA VAL A 62 -3.39 -10.89 -1.30
C VAL A 62 -3.69 -10.06 -0.07
N ALA A 63 -4.32 -10.68 0.91
CA ALA A 63 -4.50 -10.12 2.25
C ALA A 63 -4.08 -11.12 3.34
N ASP A 64 -3.41 -10.63 4.37
CA ASP A 64 -3.22 -11.35 5.63
C ASP A 64 -4.17 -10.77 6.68
N ASN A 65 -4.96 -11.64 7.30
CA ASN A 65 -5.95 -11.24 8.29
C ASN A 65 -5.33 -10.54 9.51
N ALA A 66 -4.07 -10.86 9.85
CA ALA A 66 -3.33 -10.27 10.96
C ALA A 66 -2.88 -8.82 10.70
N GLY A 67 -2.89 -8.38 9.43
CA GLY A 67 -2.60 -7.03 9.03
C GLY A 67 -2.06 -6.94 7.61
N THR A 68 -2.74 -6.17 6.79
CA THR A 68 -2.40 -5.82 5.42
C THR A 68 -2.35 -4.30 5.32
N GLU A 69 -1.35 -3.74 4.67
CA GLU A 69 -1.27 -2.28 4.52
C GLU A 69 -2.44 -1.77 3.68
N THR A 70 -3.13 -0.72 4.20
CA THR A 70 -4.40 -0.22 3.68
C THR A 70 -4.30 0.23 2.22
N THR A 71 -3.36 1.09 1.93
CA THR A 71 -3.25 1.73 0.61
C THR A 71 -2.58 0.82 -0.41
N ASP A 72 -1.63 -0.01 -0.01
CA ASP A 72 -1.01 -1.01 -0.89
C ASP A 72 -2.04 -2.02 -1.42
N PHE A 73 -3.09 -2.29 -0.63
CA PHE A 73 -4.20 -3.15 -1.02
C PHE A 73 -5.27 -2.40 -1.80
N VAL A 74 -5.80 -1.28 -1.24
CA VAL A 74 -7.01 -0.62 -1.76
C VAL A 74 -6.71 0.18 -3.02
N VAL A 75 -5.53 0.80 -3.16
CA VAL A 75 -5.19 1.61 -4.35
C VAL A 75 -5.19 0.76 -5.63
N PRO A 76 -4.43 -0.35 -5.72
CA PRO A 76 -4.49 -1.18 -6.93
C PRO A 76 -5.87 -1.82 -7.13
N TYR A 77 -6.57 -2.20 -6.06
CA TYR A 77 -7.94 -2.71 -6.15
C TYR A 77 -8.86 -1.70 -6.84
N ALA A 78 -8.93 -0.47 -6.33
CA ALA A 78 -9.78 0.59 -6.86
C ALA A 78 -9.45 0.93 -8.31
N ILE A 79 -8.17 1.08 -8.64
CA ILE A 79 -7.72 1.48 -9.98
C ILE A 79 -8.01 0.39 -11.01
N LEU A 80 -7.70 -0.86 -10.71
CA LEU A 80 -7.95 -1.98 -11.62
C LEU A 80 -9.46 -2.22 -11.83
N LYS A 81 -10.26 -2.13 -10.77
CA LYS A 81 -11.73 -2.23 -10.87
C LYS A 81 -12.31 -1.07 -11.68
N THR A 82 -11.89 0.17 -11.44
CA THR A 82 -12.31 1.36 -12.19
C THR A 82 -11.99 1.22 -13.68
N SER A 83 -10.84 0.65 -14.02
CA SER A 83 -10.41 0.51 -15.41
C SER A 83 -11.19 -0.54 -16.20
N GLY A 84 -11.79 -1.54 -15.53
CA GLY A 84 -12.38 -2.70 -16.17
C GLY A 84 -11.41 -3.58 -16.98
N ALA A 85 -10.09 -3.33 -16.86
CA ALA A 85 -9.06 -4.04 -17.62
C ALA A 85 -8.82 -5.48 -17.11
N ALA A 86 -9.26 -5.80 -15.90
CA ALA A 86 -9.07 -7.10 -15.28
C ALA A 86 -10.27 -7.47 -14.40
N ASP A 87 -10.44 -8.75 -14.14
CA ASP A 87 -11.29 -9.27 -13.07
C ASP A 87 -10.45 -9.31 -11.79
N VAL A 88 -10.87 -8.54 -10.76
CA VAL A 88 -10.09 -8.38 -9.52
C VAL A 88 -10.80 -9.06 -8.37
N VAL A 89 -10.05 -9.84 -7.60
CA VAL A 89 -10.53 -10.58 -6.43
C VAL A 89 -9.61 -10.35 -5.24
N ALA A 90 -10.20 -10.05 -4.08
CA ALA A 90 -9.54 -9.99 -2.78
C ALA A 90 -9.40 -11.40 -2.20
N VAL A 91 -8.17 -11.86 -1.94
CA VAL A 91 -7.91 -13.22 -1.47
C VAL A 91 -7.19 -13.18 -0.13
N ALA A 92 -7.85 -13.61 0.94
CA ALA A 92 -7.29 -13.63 2.29
C ALA A 92 -6.62 -14.96 2.64
N ALA A 93 -5.68 -14.92 3.57
CA ALA A 93 -5.04 -16.13 4.06
C ALA A 93 -6.00 -17.03 4.87
N ASP A 94 -6.90 -16.42 5.65
CA ASP A 94 -7.86 -17.10 6.52
C ASP A 94 -9.27 -16.54 6.33
N GLU A 95 -10.25 -17.22 6.89
CA GLU A 95 -11.62 -16.74 7.02
C GLU A 95 -11.70 -15.55 7.99
N GLY A 96 -12.72 -14.70 7.78
CA GLY A 96 -13.05 -13.60 8.68
C GLY A 96 -12.49 -12.26 8.26
N ALA A 97 -12.40 -11.36 9.24
CA ALA A 97 -11.95 -9.99 9.01
C ALA A 97 -10.48 -9.90 8.68
N VAL A 98 -10.15 -9.01 7.76
CA VAL A 98 -8.79 -8.56 7.46
C VAL A 98 -8.58 -7.20 8.13
N GLU A 99 -7.55 -7.09 8.96
CA GLU A 99 -7.11 -5.81 9.51
C GLU A 99 -6.34 -5.05 8.43
N LEU A 100 -6.84 -3.88 8.01
CA LEU A 100 -6.14 -2.97 7.12
C LEU A 100 -5.35 -1.96 7.97
N MET A 101 -4.02 -2.05 7.93
CA MET A 101 -3.14 -1.21 8.73
C MET A 101 -2.84 0.11 8.01
N PRO A 102 -2.80 1.24 8.71
CA PRO A 102 -3.01 1.43 10.17
C PRO A 102 -4.47 1.65 10.56
N ALA A 103 -5.40 1.66 9.62
CA ALA A 103 -6.82 1.90 9.86
C ALA A 103 -7.69 1.07 8.93
N LEU A 104 -8.92 0.84 9.31
CA LEU A 104 -9.95 0.12 8.59
C LEU A 104 -9.91 -1.40 8.78
N ARG A 105 -10.99 -2.03 8.39
CA ARG A 105 -11.16 -3.50 8.39
C ARG A 105 -12.05 -3.90 7.22
N MET A 106 -11.76 -5.02 6.61
CA MET A 106 -12.53 -5.50 5.46
C MET A 106 -12.85 -7.00 5.54
N LEU A 107 -13.72 -7.45 4.64
CA LEU A 107 -13.92 -8.86 4.32
C LEU A 107 -13.37 -9.11 2.91
N ALA A 108 -12.51 -10.10 2.77
CA ALA A 108 -12.04 -10.55 1.46
C ALA A 108 -13.15 -11.29 0.70
N ASP A 109 -12.99 -11.44 -0.62
CA ASP A 109 -13.95 -12.14 -1.46
C ASP A 109 -13.86 -13.65 -1.26
N THR A 110 -12.66 -14.16 -1.02
CA THR A 110 -12.37 -15.58 -0.85
C THR A 110 -11.11 -15.80 -0.01
N THR A 111 -10.85 -17.07 0.36
CA THR A 111 -9.59 -17.48 0.99
C THR A 111 -8.67 -18.18 0.00
N PHE A 112 -7.38 -18.39 0.37
CA PHE A 112 -6.40 -19.09 -0.45
C PHE A 112 -6.92 -20.48 -0.88
N ASP A 113 -7.46 -21.26 0.05
CA ASP A 113 -7.93 -22.62 -0.25
C ASP A 113 -9.13 -22.62 -1.19
N ARG A 114 -10.10 -21.73 -0.96
CA ARG A 114 -11.27 -21.60 -1.84
C ARG A 114 -10.91 -21.06 -3.21
N PHE A 115 -9.97 -20.11 -3.27
CA PHE A 115 -9.45 -19.59 -4.53
C PHE A 115 -8.78 -20.71 -5.33
N ASP A 116 -7.90 -21.48 -4.72
CA ASP A 116 -7.18 -22.57 -5.37
C ASP A 116 -8.14 -23.69 -5.85
N ALA A 117 -9.22 -23.96 -5.11
CA ALA A 117 -10.25 -24.91 -5.52
C ALA A 117 -11.07 -24.42 -6.72
N ALA A 118 -11.42 -23.11 -6.74
CA ALA A 118 -12.21 -22.50 -7.79
C ALA A 118 -11.39 -22.16 -9.06
N VAL A 119 -10.10 -21.91 -8.90
CA VAL A 119 -9.19 -21.44 -9.95
C VAL A 119 -7.91 -22.29 -9.99
N PRO A 120 -7.99 -23.57 -10.38
CA PRO A 120 -6.83 -24.47 -10.37
C PRO A 120 -5.66 -24.00 -11.25
N SER A 121 -5.94 -23.25 -12.31
CA SER A 121 -4.93 -22.63 -13.18
C SER A 121 -4.18 -21.47 -12.54
N GLY A 122 -4.59 -21.01 -11.33
CA GLY A 122 -4.04 -19.85 -10.65
C GLY A 122 -4.43 -18.51 -11.26
N ALA A 123 -4.08 -17.38 -10.62
CA ALA A 123 -4.28 -16.04 -11.15
C ALA A 123 -3.35 -15.73 -12.33
N ASP A 124 -3.71 -14.74 -13.16
CA ASP A 124 -2.79 -14.18 -14.16
C ASP A 124 -1.80 -13.20 -13.51
N VAL A 125 -2.29 -12.44 -12.53
CA VAL A 125 -1.49 -11.48 -11.74
C VAL A 125 -1.80 -11.68 -10.27
N VAL A 126 -0.78 -11.63 -9.43
CA VAL A 126 -0.91 -11.63 -7.96
C VAL A 126 -0.30 -10.36 -7.43
N ILE A 127 -1.11 -9.51 -6.79
CA ILE A 127 -0.64 -8.28 -6.12
C ILE A 127 -0.44 -8.59 -4.64
N VAL A 128 0.75 -8.25 -4.14
CA VAL A 128 1.19 -8.51 -2.77
C VAL A 128 1.46 -7.18 -2.09
N PRO A 129 0.56 -6.70 -1.22
CA PRO A 129 0.77 -5.55 -0.35
C PRO A 129 1.84 -5.80 0.70
N ALA A 130 2.27 -4.76 1.39
CA ALA A 130 2.99 -4.93 2.64
C ALA A 130 2.08 -5.60 3.68
N LEU A 131 2.63 -6.61 4.37
CA LEU A 131 1.93 -7.42 5.37
C LEU A 131 2.56 -7.24 6.75
N HIS A 132 1.76 -7.32 7.80
CA HIS A 132 2.26 -7.26 9.18
C HIS A 132 3.33 -8.33 9.47
N ARG A 133 3.21 -9.49 8.84
CA ARG A 133 4.17 -10.58 8.88
C ARG A 133 4.62 -10.95 7.47
N SER A 134 5.74 -10.41 7.07
CA SER A 134 6.34 -10.67 5.75
C SER A 134 6.82 -12.11 5.55
N ASP A 135 6.89 -12.89 6.62
CA ASP A 135 7.44 -14.26 6.68
C ASP A 135 6.39 -15.35 6.96
N ARG A 136 5.09 -15.03 6.92
CA ARG A 136 4.03 -16.00 7.25
C ARG A 136 4.07 -17.21 6.32
N PRO A 137 4.30 -18.46 6.84
CA PRO A 137 4.55 -19.63 5.99
C PRO A 137 3.41 -19.94 5.00
N ALA A 138 2.14 -19.80 5.43
CA ALA A 138 0.97 -20.05 4.58
C ALA A 138 0.93 -19.07 3.38
N VAL A 139 1.22 -17.78 3.62
CA VAL A 139 1.28 -16.77 2.56
C VAL A 139 2.42 -17.08 1.59
N LEU A 140 3.62 -17.35 2.10
CA LEU A 140 4.78 -17.65 1.26
C LEU A 140 4.58 -18.91 0.42
N ALA A 141 3.94 -19.95 0.98
CA ALA A 141 3.62 -21.17 0.26
C ALA A 141 2.63 -20.91 -0.89
N TRP A 142 1.57 -20.15 -0.62
CA TRP A 142 0.56 -19.80 -1.62
C TRP A 142 1.17 -18.94 -2.75
N LEU A 143 2.01 -17.95 -2.42
CA LEU A 143 2.69 -17.12 -3.42
C LEU A 143 3.60 -17.95 -4.33
N ARG A 144 4.37 -18.91 -3.79
CA ARG A 144 5.19 -19.82 -4.59
C ARG A 144 4.32 -20.68 -5.50
N LYS A 145 3.17 -21.16 -5.00
CA LYS A 145 2.21 -21.94 -5.81
C LYS A 145 1.68 -21.10 -6.97
N GLN A 146 1.26 -19.87 -6.72
CA GLN A 146 0.77 -18.97 -7.78
C GLN A 146 1.87 -18.62 -8.79
N ALA A 147 3.08 -18.33 -8.33
CA ALA A 147 4.23 -18.09 -9.21
C ALA A 147 4.54 -19.31 -10.11
N ALA A 148 4.42 -20.53 -9.58
CA ALA A 148 4.62 -21.77 -10.34
C ALA A 148 3.56 -22.00 -11.42
N THR A 149 2.38 -21.38 -11.32
CA THR A 149 1.37 -21.38 -12.39
C THR A 149 1.67 -20.39 -13.52
N GLY A 150 2.77 -19.63 -13.42
CA GLY A 150 3.12 -18.58 -14.39
C GLY A 150 2.49 -17.23 -14.12
N ALA A 151 1.89 -17.01 -12.94
CA ALA A 151 1.35 -15.72 -12.57
C ALA A 151 2.45 -14.64 -12.53
N THR A 152 2.12 -13.42 -12.97
CA THR A 152 2.95 -12.26 -12.74
C THR A 152 2.80 -11.84 -11.28
N MET A 153 3.92 -11.71 -10.57
CA MET A 153 3.93 -11.31 -9.16
C MET A 153 4.21 -9.82 -9.05
N VAL A 154 3.34 -9.09 -8.39
CA VAL A 154 3.44 -7.63 -8.23
C VAL A 154 3.52 -7.31 -6.73
N ALA A 155 4.66 -6.82 -6.27
CA ALA A 155 4.81 -6.36 -4.89
C ALA A 155 4.64 -4.84 -4.81
N ILE A 156 3.76 -4.40 -3.93
CA ILE A 156 3.59 -2.99 -3.61
C ILE A 156 4.34 -2.71 -2.30
N CYS A 157 5.18 -1.67 -2.29
CA CYS A 157 5.88 -1.22 -1.08
C CYS A 157 6.72 -2.36 -0.45
N ASP A 158 6.56 -2.62 0.84
CA ASP A 158 7.21 -3.74 1.54
C ASP A 158 6.59 -5.12 1.24
N GLY A 159 5.64 -5.21 0.31
CA GLY A 159 5.30 -6.47 -0.36
C GLY A 159 6.51 -7.10 -1.07
N ALA A 160 7.52 -6.28 -1.42
CA ALA A 160 8.80 -6.76 -1.92
C ALA A 160 9.54 -7.63 -0.89
N GLU A 161 9.45 -7.34 0.41
CA GLU A 161 9.99 -8.21 1.46
C GLU A 161 9.28 -9.57 1.51
N VAL A 162 7.97 -9.58 1.31
CA VAL A 162 7.18 -10.83 1.25
C VAL A 162 7.63 -11.69 0.06
N LEU A 163 7.79 -11.09 -1.13
CA LEU A 163 8.31 -11.81 -2.30
C LEU A 163 9.76 -12.28 -2.11
N ALA A 164 10.60 -11.48 -1.45
CA ALA A 164 11.98 -11.87 -1.13
C ALA A 164 12.02 -13.07 -0.17
N ASN A 165 11.19 -13.06 0.89
CA ASN A 165 11.03 -14.20 1.81
C ASN A 165 10.46 -15.45 1.10
N ALA A 166 9.63 -15.26 0.08
CA ALA A 166 9.17 -16.34 -0.78
C ALA A 166 10.26 -16.88 -1.74
N GLY A 167 11.42 -16.21 -1.84
CA GLY A 167 12.51 -16.56 -2.75
C GLY A 167 12.28 -16.14 -4.20
N LEU A 168 11.27 -15.31 -4.46
CA LEU A 168 10.85 -14.91 -5.80
C LEU A 168 11.64 -13.72 -6.37
N LEU A 169 12.50 -13.07 -5.57
CA LEU A 169 13.36 -11.97 -6.00
C LEU A 169 14.82 -12.36 -6.24
N ARG A 170 15.18 -13.64 -6.09
CA ARG A 170 16.56 -14.12 -6.32
C ARG A 170 17.02 -13.80 -7.73
N HIS A 171 18.21 -13.17 -7.83
CA HIS A 171 18.84 -12.78 -9.10
C HIS A 171 17.99 -11.86 -9.97
N ARG A 172 17.09 -11.07 -9.34
CA ARG A 172 16.24 -10.09 -10.02
C ARG A 172 16.58 -8.67 -9.60
N THR A 173 16.25 -7.74 -10.47
CA THR A 173 16.23 -6.30 -10.14
C THR A 173 14.92 -5.98 -9.46
N ALA A 174 14.97 -5.27 -8.31
CA ALA A 174 13.80 -4.94 -7.52
C ALA A 174 13.96 -3.56 -6.84
N THR A 175 12.83 -2.99 -6.44
CA THR A 175 12.76 -1.84 -5.55
C THR A 175 11.82 -2.14 -4.38
N SER A 176 11.83 -1.31 -3.35
CA SER A 176 10.95 -1.41 -2.19
C SER A 176 10.82 -0.05 -1.52
N HIS A 177 10.01 0.03 -0.48
CA HIS A 177 9.86 1.22 0.34
C HIS A 177 11.21 1.71 0.88
N TRP A 178 11.46 3.03 0.84
CA TRP A 178 12.73 3.65 1.22
C TRP A 178 13.25 3.19 2.59
N TYR A 179 12.35 2.99 3.55
CA TYR A 179 12.70 2.61 4.92
C TYR A 179 13.32 1.21 5.03
N SER A 180 12.83 0.26 4.24
CA SER A 180 13.22 -1.16 4.30
C SER A 180 14.43 -1.49 3.43
N ARG A 181 14.76 -0.66 2.43
CA ARG A 181 15.79 -0.94 1.41
C ARG A 181 17.14 -1.38 1.95
N ASP A 182 17.68 -0.67 2.95
CA ASP A 182 18.99 -1.03 3.50
C ASP A 182 18.98 -2.37 4.25
N SER A 183 17.88 -2.69 4.91
CA SER A 183 17.68 -4.00 5.54
C SER A 183 17.55 -5.10 4.49
N LEU A 184 16.78 -4.87 3.43
CA LEU A 184 16.57 -5.82 2.35
C LEU A 184 17.87 -6.09 1.58
N ARG A 185 18.70 -5.08 1.31
CA ARG A 185 20.02 -5.26 0.71
C ARG A 185 20.94 -6.18 1.51
N ARG A 186 20.89 -6.06 2.84
CA ARG A 186 21.71 -6.92 3.71
C ARG A 186 21.17 -8.34 3.80
N ARG A 187 19.84 -8.52 3.82
CA ARG A 187 19.20 -9.82 4.00
C ARG A 187 19.09 -10.63 2.71
N PHE A 188 18.95 -9.95 1.59
CA PHE A 188 18.72 -10.54 0.26
C PHE A 188 19.74 -9.97 -0.73
N ALA A 189 21.02 -10.32 -0.50
CA ALA A 189 22.16 -9.82 -1.27
C ALA A 189 22.20 -10.36 -2.70
N ASP A 190 21.44 -11.41 -3.01
CA ASP A 190 21.26 -11.98 -4.35
C ASP A 190 20.21 -11.24 -5.20
N THR A 191 19.55 -10.21 -4.64
CA THR A 191 18.63 -9.32 -5.35
C THR A 191 19.31 -7.98 -5.64
N MET A 192 19.17 -7.46 -6.87
CA MET A 192 19.69 -6.16 -7.27
C MET A 192 18.68 -5.06 -6.90
N TRP A 193 18.91 -4.36 -5.79
CA TRP A 193 18.01 -3.31 -5.32
C TRP A 193 18.35 -1.95 -5.94
N VAL A 194 17.35 -1.27 -6.54
CA VAL A 194 17.45 0.06 -7.14
C VAL A 194 16.61 1.08 -6.38
N ASP A 195 17.01 2.37 -6.44
CA ASP A 195 16.43 3.45 -5.62
C ASP A 195 15.77 4.55 -6.45
N ASP A 196 16.05 4.59 -7.73
CA ASP A 196 15.69 5.68 -8.66
C ASP A 196 14.43 5.37 -9.47
N ARG A 197 13.72 4.31 -9.14
CA ARG A 197 12.52 3.86 -9.82
C ARG A 197 11.36 3.68 -8.86
N ARG A 198 10.18 4.21 -9.22
CA ARG A 198 8.93 3.96 -8.49
C ARG A 198 8.48 2.52 -8.60
N TYR A 199 8.71 1.93 -9.75
CA TYR A 199 8.46 0.52 -10.00
C TYR A 199 9.49 -0.06 -10.97
N VAL A 200 9.76 -1.33 -10.80
CA VAL A 200 10.69 -2.11 -11.61
C VAL A 200 10.01 -3.41 -11.99
N MET A 201 10.09 -3.78 -13.26
CA MET A 201 9.68 -5.11 -13.73
C MET A 201 10.89 -5.86 -14.24
N ASP A 202 11.10 -7.05 -13.70
CA ASP A 202 12.14 -7.99 -14.12
C ASP A 202 11.51 -9.37 -14.39
N GLY A 203 11.41 -9.73 -15.68
CA GLY A 203 10.68 -10.90 -16.12
C GLY A 203 9.19 -10.81 -15.76
N ASN A 204 8.71 -11.76 -14.97
CA ASN A 204 7.33 -11.82 -14.48
C ASN A 204 7.17 -11.31 -13.03
N VAL A 205 8.11 -10.52 -12.53
CA VAL A 205 8.02 -9.93 -11.19
C VAL A 205 8.14 -8.42 -11.30
N MET A 206 7.16 -7.70 -10.74
CA MET A 206 7.16 -6.25 -10.58
C MET A 206 7.25 -5.91 -9.10
N THR A 207 8.04 -4.91 -8.75
CA THR A 207 8.13 -4.35 -7.40
C THR A 207 7.98 -2.85 -7.45
N THR A 208 7.42 -2.24 -6.39
CA THR A 208 7.25 -0.79 -6.30
C THR A 208 7.88 -0.21 -5.04
N THR A 209 8.12 1.10 -5.03
CA THR A 209 8.41 1.85 -3.81
C THR A 209 7.14 2.05 -2.98
N GLY A 210 7.10 3.06 -2.09
CA GLY A 210 6.00 3.27 -1.16
C GLY A 210 4.67 3.68 -1.78
N VAL A 211 3.74 4.07 -0.92
CA VAL A 211 2.33 4.34 -1.25
C VAL A 211 2.15 5.30 -2.43
N SER A 212 2.96 6.36 -2.52
CA SER A 212 2.85 7.32 -3.64
C SER A 212 3.17 6.71 -5.02
N ALA A 213 3.83 5.55 -5.05
CA ALA A 213 4.08 4.79 -6.27
C ALA A 213 2.91 3.88 -6.66
N SER A 214 1.97 3.60 -5.76
CA SER A 214 0.88 2.64 -6.01
C SER A 214 -0.04 3.10 -7.13
N ILE A 215 -0.35 4.42 -7.23
CA ILE A 215 -1.18 4.96 -8.31
C ILE A 215 -0.47 4.83 -9.68
N PRO A 216 0.76 5.36 -9.88
CA PRO A 216 1.45 5.23 -11.16
C PRO A 216 1.73 3.77 -11.54
N ALA A 217 2.08 2.91 -10.59
CA ALA A 217 2.29 1.49 -10.83
C ALA A 217 0.99 0.78 -11.27
N SER A 218 -0.14 1.08 -10.61
CA SER A 218 -1.44 0.53 -11.00
C SER A 218 -1.88 1.01 -12.38
N LEU A 219 -1.64 2.28 -12.74
CA LEU A 219 -1.90 2.80 -14.09
C LEU A 219 -1.00 2.14 -15.15
N ALA A 220 0.26 1.85 -14.81
CA ALA A 220 1.15 1.07 -15.68
C ALA A 220 0.63 -0.37 -15.87
N LEU A 221 0.11 -1.01 -14.82
CA LEU A 221 -0.56 -2.31 -14.91
C LEU A 221 -1.82 -2.24 -15.78
N VAL A 222 -2.67 -1.23 -15.60
CA VAL A 222 -3.85 -1.01 -16.48
C VAL A 222 -3.42 -0.86 -17.93
N SER A 223 -2.34 -0.11 -18.20
CA SER A 223 -1.79 0.04 -19.55
C SER A 223 -1.33 -1.28 -20.15
N ALA A 224 -0.72 -2.14 -19.34
CA ALA A 224 -0.23 -3.45 -19.77
C ALA A 224 -1.35 -4.49 -19.97
N LEU A 225 -2.43 -4.42 -19.17
CA LEU A 225 -3.54 -5.38 -19.19
C LEU A 225 -4.66 -4.97 -20.16
N GLY A 226 -4.99 -3.67 -20.20
CA GLY A 226 -6.13 -3.13 -20.97
C GLY A 226 -5.74 -2.16 -22.10
N GLY A 227 -4.45 -1.90 -22.26
CA GLY A 227 -3.90 -1.00 -23.25
C GLY A 227 -3.80 0.46 -22.80
N PRO A 228 -2.99 1.29 -23.53
CA PRO A 228 -2.72 2.67 -23.15
C PRO A 228 -3.96 3.58 -23.11
N ALA A 229 -4.99 3.26 -23.90
CA ALA A 229 -6.24 4.03 -23.90
C ALA A 229 -6.99 3.89 -22.58
N ALA A 230 -7.13 2.65 -22.08
CA ALA A 230 -7.76 2.36 -20.78
C ALA A 230 -7.01 3.05 -19.64
N ALA A 231 -5.68 3.00 -19.65
CA ALA A 231 -4.87 3.67 -18.64
C ALA A 231 -5.06 5.20 -18.63
N ARG A 232 -5.08 5.84 -19.81
CA ARG A 232 -5.34 7.30 -19.92
C ARG A 232 -6.74 7.69 -19.46
N GLU A 233 -7.74 6.89 -19.78
CA GLU A 233 -9.10 7.11 -19.30
C GLU A 233 -9.19 6.97 -17.77
N THR A 234 -8.62 5.90 -17.22
CA THR A 234 -8.57 5.68 -15.78
C THR A 234 -7.83 6.82 -15.09
N ALA A 235 -6.68 7.25 -15.62
CA ALA A 235 -5.92 8.38 -15.06
C ALA A 235 -6.77 9.66 -15.01
N ARG A 236 -7.49 10.00 -16.09
CA ARG A 236 -8.40 11.16 -16.10
C ARG A 236 -9.50 11.06 -15.03
N ASN A 237 -10.09 9.88 -14.86
CA ASN A 237 -11.14 9.64 -13.86
C ASN A 237 -10.61 9.78 -12.43
N LEU A 238 -9.31 9.55 -12.21
CA LEU A 238 -8.62 9.71 -10.93
C LEU A 238 -8.03 11.11 -10.72
N GLY A 239 -8.11 12.01 -11.72
CA GLY A 239 -7.45 13.30 -11.68
C GLY A 239 -5.94 13.24 -11.86
N ALA A 240 -5.38 12.07 -12.23
CA ALA A 240 -3.96 11.90 -12.51
C ALA A 240 -3.63 12.46 -13.90
N GLN A 241 -2.67 13.39 -13.97
CA GLN A 241 -2.29 14.02 -15.25
C GLN A 241 -1.32 13.17 -16.05
N ALA A 242 -0.38 12.50 -15.37
CA ALA A 242 0.61 11.61 -15.96
C ALA A 242 1.13 10.64 -14.89
N TRP A 243 1.68 9.52 -15.33
CA TRP A 243 2.40 8.60 -14.46
C TRP A 243 3.77 8.28 -15.03
N SER A 244 4.74 8.10 -14.14
CA SER A 244 6.15 7.84 -14.49
C SER A 244 6.76 6.89 -13.48
N ASP A 245 7.73 6.11 -13.93
CA ASP A 245 8.56 5.24 -13.08
C ASP A 245 9.74 5.99 -12.44
N VAL A 246 9.99 7.24 -12.80
CA VAL A 246 11.08 8.05 -12.25
C VAL A 246 10.83 8.38 -10.78
N HIS A 247 11.84 8.13 -9.95
CA HIS A 247 11.80 8.37 -8.52
C HIS A 247 13.13 8.90 -8.02
N ASP A 248 13.08 9.86 -7.10
CA ASP A 248 14.26 10.34 -6.38
C ASP A 248 14.20 9.84 -4.93
N GLY A 249 14.64 8.60 -4.72
CA GLY A 249 14.66 7.96 -3.41
C GLY A 249 15.58 8.63 -2.40
N SER A 250 16.50 9.50 -2.83
CA SER A 250 17.42 10.23 -1.94
C SER A 250 16.72 11.30 -1.10
N ARG A 251 15.53 11.73 -1.52
CA ARG A 251 14.71 12.73 -0.80
C ARG A 251 14.07 12.18 0.48
N PHE A 252 13.97 10.87 0.60
CA PHE A 252 13.30 10.21 1.72
C PHE A 252 14.33 9.75 2.75
N VAL A 253 14.59 10.61 3.73
CA VAL A 253 15.58 10.39 4.78
C VAL A 253 14.97 10.64 6.15
N LEU A 254 15.26 9.74 7.09
CA LEU A 254 14.84 9.87 8.47
C LEU A 254 15.66 10.96 9.17
N THR A 255 15.04 12.11 9.46
CA THR A 255 15.69 13.20 10.20
C THR A 255 15.43 13.08 11.70
N ALA A 256 16.37 13.55 12.53
CA ALA A 256 16.19 13.58 13.99
C ALA A 256 14.91 14.34 14.41
N ARG A 257 14.55 15.40 13.68
CA ARG A 257 13.33 16.18 13.90
C ARG A 257 12.06 15.35 13.63
N ALA A 258 12.04 14.60 12.52
CA ALA A 258 10.92 13.71 12.19
C ALA A 258 10.73 12.62 13.24
N VAL A 259 11.84 11.99 13.67
CA VAL A 259 11.82 10.97 14.74
C VAL A 259 11.33 11.55 16.04
N ALA A 260 11.84 12.71 16.47
CA ALA A 260 11.42 13.35 17.73
C ALA A 260 9.93 13.69 17.71
N ASN A 261 9.41 14.23 16.57
CA ASN A 261 7.99 14.51 16.43
C ASN A 261 7.14 13.25 16.49
N ALA A 262 7.55 12.19 15.79
CA ALA A 262 6.85 10.92 15.78
C ALA A 262 6.78 10.30 17.18
N LEU A 263 7.90 10.31 17.93
CA LEU A 263 7.96 9.85 19.32
C LEU A 263 7.06 10.68 20.24
N LEU A 264 7.08 12.02 20.11
CA LEU A 264 6.22 12.90 20.88
C LEU A 264 4.74 12.62 20.61
N ASN A 265 4.36 12.46 19.34
CA ASN A 265 3.00 12.08 18.97
C ASN A 265 2.62 10.73 19.58
N ARG A 266 3.52 9.75 19.57
CA ARG A 266 3.27 8.39 20.08
C ARG A 266 3.11 8.34 21.58
N VAL A 267 3.95 9.07 22.35
CA VAL A 267 3.96 9.01 23.83
C VAL A 267 2.93 9.94 24.46
N ALA A 268 2.49 10.98 23.77
CA ALA A 268 1.51 11.93 24.26
C ALA A 268 0.07 11.38 24.11
N PHE A 269 -0.20 10.20 24.69
CA PHE A 269 -1.49 9.49 24.52
C PHE A 269 -2.71 10.32 24.98
N TRP A 270 -2.53 11.29 25.88
CA TRP A 270 -3.60 12.22 26.30
C TRP A 270 -4.01 13.23 25.21
N ARG A 271 -3.26 13.30 24.13
CA ARG A 271 -3.52 14.14 22.95
C ARG A 271 -4.03 13.31 21.76
N HIS A 272 -4.20 11.98 21.93
CA HIS A 272 -4.72 11.15 20.87
C HIS A 272 -6.20 11.39 20.66
N GLU A 273 -6.58 11.42 19.39
CA GLU A 273 -7.94 11.66 18.94
C GLU A 273 -8.41 10.46 18.14
N THR A 274 -9.69 10.17 18.18
CA THR A 274 -10.32 9.18 17.32
C THR A 274 -11.39 9.86 16.50
N PHE A 275 -11.33 9.70 15.19
CA PHE A 275 -12.29 10.28 14.27
C PHE A 275 -13.26 9.23 13.77
N ASP A 276 -14.54 9.59 13.73
CA ASP A 276 -15.54 8.87 12.97
C ASP A 276 -15.44 9.28 11.49
N LEU A 277 -15.22 8.31 10.60
CA LEU A 277 -15.29 8.48 9.15
C LEU A 277 -16.61 7.87 8.66
N PRO A 278 -17.68 8.66 8.48
CA PRO A 278 -18.95 8.16 8.00
C PRO A 278 -18.83 7.65 6.57
N VAL A 279 -19.28 6.45 6.32
CA VAL A 279 -19.28 5.80 5.01
C VAL A 279 -20.65 5.16 4.75
N GLY A 280 -21.05 5.12 3.50
CA GLY A 280 -22.31 4.50 3.06
C GLY A 280 -22.08 3.58 1.86
N ASN A 281 -23.05 2.75 1.52
CA ASN A 281 -22.95 1.93 0.31
C ASN A 281 -22.66 2.77 -0.92
N GLY A 282 -21.76 2.28 -1.78
CA GLY A 282 -21.30 3.00 -2.96
C GLY A 282 -20.20 4.03 -2.68
N PHE A 283 -19.60 4.04 -1.48
CA PHE A 283 -18.49 4.92 -1.15
C PHE A 283 -17.29 4.74 -2.09
N ASP A 284 -16.49 5.78 -2.25
CA ASP A 284 -15.23 5.74 -3.00
C ASP A 284 -14.13 5.15 -2.12
N GLU A 285 -13.75 3.90 -2.38
CA GLU A 285 -12.79 3.17 -1.57
C GLU A 285 -11.39 3.79 -1.61
N LEU A 286 -10.99 4.40 -2.74
CA LEU A 286 -9.70 5.05 -2.86
C LEU A 286 -9.60 6.26 -1.94
N SER A 287 -10.60 7.13 -1.95
CA SER A 287 -10.65 8.33 -1.12
C SER A 287 -10.73 7.99 0.37
N VAL A 288 -11.53 6.99 0.72
CA VAL A 288 -11.65 6.50 2.11
C VAL A 288 -10.32 5.93 2.60
N ALA A 289 -9.67 5.08 1.80
CA ALA A 289 -8.39 4.46 2.19
C ALA A 289 -7.28 5.49 2.37
N LEU A 290 -7.08 6.38 1.38
CA LEU A 290 -6.03 7.42 1.45
C LEU A 290 -6.25 8.38 2.63
N THR A 291 -7.51 8.72 2.94
CA THR A 291 -7.82 9.58 4.08
C THR A 291 -7.57 8.87 5.40
N ALA A 292 -8.14 7.70 5.60
CA ALA A 292 -8.02 6.96 6.86
C ALA A 292 -6.57 6.59 7.16
N ASP A 293 -5.83 6.14 6.15
CA ASP A 293 -4.43 5.78 6.28
C ASP A 293 -3.55 6.98 6.67
N ALA A 294 -3.67 8.10 5.96
CA ALA A 294 -2.83 9.26 6.22
C ALA A 294 -3.07 9.84 7.64
N TRP A 295 -4.32 9.91 8.09
CA TRP A 295 -4.63 10.39 9.44
C TRP A 295 -4.12 9.42 10.52
N ALA A 296 -4.26 8.12 10.35
CA ALA A 296 -3.75 7.13 11.32
C ALA A 296 -2.22 7.12 11.39
N ARG A 297 -1.51 7.44 10.29
CA ARG A 297 -0.04 7.57 10.27
C ARG A 297 0.51 8.79 11.02
N THR A 298 -0.34 9.68 11.48
CA THR A 298 0.10 10.79 12.35
C THR A 298 0.65 10.30 13.69
N TRP A 299 0.31 9.07 14.10
CA TRP A 299 0.54 8.49 15.42
C TRP A 299 -0.11 9.32 16.54
N ARG A 300 -1.06 10.15 16.19
CA ARG A 300 -1.81 11.03 17.07
C ARG A 300 -3.31 10.86 16.91
N SER A 301 -3.73 10.25 15.82
CA SER A 301 -5.13 9.97 15.56
C SER A 301 -5.37 8.54 15.08
N ASP A 302 -6.54 8.03 15.42
CA ASP A 302 -7.12 6.81 14.89
C ASP A 302 -8.35 7.19 14.04
N VAL A 303 -8.64 6.41 13.00
CA VAL A 303 -9.82 6.61 12.15
C VAL A 303 -10.67 5.35 12.16
N VAL A 304 -11.96 5.51 12.41
CA VAL A 304 -12.92 4.43 12.44
C VAL A 304 -13.98 4.66 11.37
N ALA A 305 -14.14 3.72 10.46
CA ALA A 305 -15.24 3.74 9.49
C ALA A 305 -16.57 3.49 10.22
N THR A 306 -17.53 4.41 10.08
CA THR A 306 -18.81 4.34 10.79
C THR A 306 -19.99 4.31 9.84
N ALA A 307 -20.97 3.43 10.14
CA ALA A 307 -22.25 3.32 9.45
C ALA A 307 -23.28 2.65 10.36
N ASP A 308 -24.57 2.69 9.96
CA ASP A 308 -25.63 1.96 10.66
C ASP A 308 -25.53 0.46 10.42
N ALA A 309 -25.14 0.03 9.21
CA ALA A 309 -24.90 -1.37 8.87
C ALA A 309 -23.49 -1.78 9.29
N HIS A 310 -23.33 -3.03 9.76
CA HIS A 310 -22.02 -3.56 10.18
C HIS A 310 -21.05 -3.81 9.00
N VAL A 311 -21.58 -4.07 7.82
CA VAL A 311 -20.82 -4.25 6.57
C VAL A 311 -21.42 -3.32 5.54
N ILE A 312 -20.58 -2.57 4.87
CA ILE A 312 -20.95 -1.74 3.72
C ILE A 312 -20.07 -2.06 2.53
N GLU A 313 -20.59 -1.80 1.35
CA GLU A 313 -19.90 -2.12 0.10
C GLU A 313 -19.56 -0.82 -0.66
N SER A 314 -18.32 -0.74 -1.16
CA SER A 314 -17.88 0.37 -2.00
C SER A 314 -18.51 0.31 -3.40
N LYS A 315 -18.28 1.35 -4.18
CA LYS A 315 -18.77 1.40 -5.58
C LYS A 315 -18.20 0.26 -6.45
N HIS A 316 -17.09 -0.35 -6.07
CA HIS A 316 -16.46 -1.45 -6.81
C HIS A 316 -16.48 -2.79 -6.06
N GLY A 317 -17.27 -2.90 -4.98
CA GLY A 317 -17.51 -4.15 -4.30
C GLY A 317 -16.57 -4.46 -3.13
N LEU A 318 -15.73 -3.52 -2.68
CA LEU A 318 -14.93 -3.70 -1.46
C LEU A 318 -15.85 -3.66 -0.24
N ARG A 319 -15.84 -4.71 0.58
CA ARG A 319 -16.68 -4.84 1.77
C ARG A 319 -15.92 -4.36 3.01
N LEU A 320 -16.29 -3.18 3.52
CA LEU A 320 -15.74 -2.64 4.78
C LEU A 320 -16.58 -3.08 5.97
N LEU A 321 -15.89 -3.40 7.06
CA LEU A 321 -16.48 -3.57 8.38
C LEU A 321 -16.54 -2.20 9.07
N THR A 322 -17.73 -1.84 9.54
CA THR A 322 -18.02 -0.56 10.14
C THR A 322 -18.49 -0.72 11.58
N GLN A 323 -18.45 0.39 12.33
CA GLN A 323 -18.99 0.48 13.67
C GLN A 323 -20.09 1.55 13.71
N PRO A 324 -21.01 1.50 14.68
CA PRO A 324 -21.92 2.60 14.92
C PRO A 324 -21.15 3.89 15.24
N ALA A 325 -21.65 5.04 14.74
CA ALA A 325 -21.04 6.33 15.02
C ALA A 325 -21.02 6.62 16.53
N ASN A 326 -19.90 7.19 17.00
CA ASN A 326 -19.76 7.57 18.39
C ASN A 326 -19.94 9.09 18.55
N VAL A 327 -21.01 9.49 19.23
CA VAL A 327 -21.38 10.91 19.44
C VAL A 327 -20.30 11.74 20.16
N ARG A 328 -19.31 11.09 20.77
CA ARG A 328 -18.18 11.77 21.44
C ARG A 328 -16.95 11.95 20.52
N GLN A 329 -16.98 11.37 19.35
CA GLN A 329 -15.88 11.46 18.37
C GLN A 329 -16.21 12.53 17.34
N GLU A 330 -15.19 13.24 16.91
CA GLU A 330 -15.32 14.19 15.82
C GLU A 330 -15.55 13.45 14.50
N ARG A 331 -16.51 13.94 13.72
CA ARG A 331 -16.80 13.38 12.39
C ARG A 331 -15.87 13.98 11.36
N MET A 332 -15.19 13.12 10.67
CA MET A 332 -14.37 13.46 9.51
C MET A 332 -15.22 13.44 8.24
N THR A 333 -14.98 14.38 7.35
CA THR A 333 -15.63 14.41 6.03
C THR A 333 -14.57 14.37 4.94
N ILE A 334 -14.84 13.62 3.88
CA ILE A 334 -14.03 13.66 2.65
C ILE A 334 -14.76 14.61 1.70
N PRO A 335 -14.17 15.78 1.36
CA PRO A 335 -14.79 16.71 0.42
C PRO A 335 -15.03 16.06 -0.95
N GLU A 336 -16.19 16.32 -1.57
CA GLU A 336 -16.58 15.69 -2.83
C GLU A 336 -15.66 16.05 -4.01
N ASP A 337 -14.99 17.20 -3.95
CA ASP A 337 -14.02 17.68 -4.92
C ASP A 337 -12.65 17.00 -4.79
N ARG A 338 -12.39 16.32 -3.67
CA ARG A 338 -11.15 15.58 -3.41
C ARG A 338 -11.33 14.11 -3.73
N ARG A 339 -11.11 13.73 -5.00
CA ARG A 339 -11.17 12.33 -5.47
C ARG A 339 -9.85 11.92 -6.12
N GLY A 340 -9.56 10.63 -6.07
CA GLY A 340 -8.39 10.07 -6.73
C GLY A 340 -7.07 10.65 -6.23
N GLU A 341 -6.21 11.09 -7.14
CA GLU A 341 -4.85 11.57 -6.84
C GLU A 341 -4.84 12.84 -5.98
N VAL A 342 -5.88 13.69 -6.07
CA VAL A 342 -5.96 14.95 -5.31
C VAL A 342 -6.34 14.77 -3.83
N VAL A 343 -6.73 13.57 -3.41
CA VAL A 343 -7.09 13.27 -2.01
C VAL A 343 -5.90 13.48 -1.08
N LEU A 344 -4.77 12.85 -1.39
CA LEU A 344 -3.61 12.82 -0.49
C LEU A 344 -3.01 14.22 -0.24
N PRO A 345 -2.77 15.08 -1.25
CA PRO A 345 -2.34 16.45 -1.01
C PRO A 345 -3.28 17.22 -0.07
N GLY A 346 -4.59 17.08 -0.27
CA GLY A 346 -5.60 17.74 0.57
C GLY A 346 -5.57 17.25 2.01
N VAL A 347 -5.51 15.94 2.22
CA VAL A 347 -5.42 15.34 3.56
C VAL A 347 -4.13 15.75 4.27
N LEU A 348 -2.99 15.81 3.57
CA LEU A 348 -1.74 16.29 4.13
C LEU A 348 -1.81 17.77 4.55
N ALA A 349 -2.54 18.61 3.81
CA ALA A 349 -2.80 19.99 4.18
C ALA A 349 -3.69 20.08 5.43
N ASP A 350 -4.75 19.27 5.52
CA ASP A 350 -5.64 19.21 6.70
C ASP A 350 -4.87 18.74 7.95
N ILE A 351 -3.99 17.72 7.82
CA ILE A 351 -3.09 17.28 8.90
C ILE A 351 -2.13 18.40 9.31
N ALA A 352 -1.57 19.15 8.34
CA ALA A 352 -0.70 20.29 8.65
C ALA A 352 -1.43 21.38 9.43
N ALA A 353 -2.65 21.72 9.03
CA ALA A 353 -3.48 22.70 9.72
C ALA A 353 -3.81 22.29 11.16
N ARG A 354 -4.07 21.00 11.42
CA ARG A 354 -4.45 20.48 12.74
C ARG A 354 -3.26 20.18 13.65
N TYR A 355 -2.22 19.54 13.12
CA TYR A 355 -1.09 18.98 13.89
C TYR A 355 0.26 19.60 13.55
N GLY A 356 0.30 20.52 12.60
CA GLY A 356 1.48 21.24 12.16
C GLY A 356 2.25 20.50 11.04
N ASP A 357 3.07 21.27 10.32
CA ASP A 357 3.82 20.82 9.15
C ASP A 357 4.78 19.64 9.44
N THR A 358 5.30 19.58 10.66
CA THR A 358 6.23 18.49 11.04
C THR A 358 5.51 17.14 11.08
N THR A 359 4.27 17.11 11.61
CA THR A 359 3.45 15.88 11.63
C THR A 359 2.99 15.50 10.22
N SER A 360 2.53 16.46 9.43
CA SER A 360 2.19 16.22 8.02
C SER A 360 3.40 15.75 7.21
N GLY A 361 4.60 16.32 7.46
CA GLY A 361 5.85 15.86 6.85
C GLY A 361 6.24 14.44 7.26
N TRP A 362 5.98 14.07 8.51
CA TRP A 362 6.15 12.70 8.98
C TRP A 362 5.23 11.71 8.24
N VAL A 363 3.97 12.08 8.03
CA VAL A 363 3.02 11.26 7.25
C VAL A 363 3.48 11.14 5.79
N ALA A 364 3.83 12.26 5.15
CA ALA A 364 4.32 12.26 3.78
C ALA A 364 5.57 11.39 3.61
N LEU A 365 6.50 11.41 4.59
CA LEU A 365 7.69 10.56 4.58
C LEU A 365 7.34 9.07 4.64
N GLN A 366 6.38 8.67 5.49
CA GLN A 366 5.89 7.28 5.57
C GLN A 366 5.20 6.83 4.29
N LEU A 367 4.51 7.74 3.59
CA LEU A 367 3.83 7.45 2.33
C LEU A 367 4.77 7.54 1.11
N GLU A 368 6.05 7.88 1.35
CA GLU A 368 7.03 8.17 0.28
C GLU A 368 6.49 9.24 -0.70
N TYR A 369 5.72 10.20 -0.16
CA TYR A 369 5.12 11.28 -0.93
C TYR A 369 6.06 12.47 -1.02
N PRO A 370 6.45 12.94 -2.23
CA PRO A 370 7.37 14.05 -2.40
C PRO A 370 6.71 15.37 -1.96
N ARG A 371 7.44 16.16 -1.16
CA ARG A 371 7.07 17.51 -0.74
C ARG A 371 8.04 18.54 -1.31
#